data_f3d1ead660152248188717a17f9d79bc
#
_entry.id   f3d1ead660152248188717a17f9d79bc
#
_cell.length_a   1.000
_cell.length_b   1.000
_cell.length_c   1.000
_cell.angle_alpha   90.00
_cell.angle_beta   90.00
_cell.angle_gamma   90.00
#
_symmetry.space_group_name_H-M   'P 1'
#
loop_
_entity.id
_entity.type
_entity.pdbx_description
1 polymer ?
#
loop_
_entity_poly.entity_id
_entity_poly.type
_entity_poly.pdbx_seq_one_letter_code
_entity_poly.pdbx_strand_id
1 'polypeptide(L)'
;MKVIVFDLDGTLLDTKNEIIGGEKTLSLLNDYQESGYRLAICTGRLDHDIVAINRKYHLGITERISQNGAVIYQGNQLNAALLDKRDAMGIYDLLKEYNVRVEMNTVS
;
A
#
# COMPACT_ATOMS: atom_id res chain seq x y z
N MET A 1 -22.25 5.81 1.36
CA MET A 1 -21.21 4.84 1.01
C MET A 1 -20.35 4.55 2.24
N LYS A 2 -20.03 3.29 2.46
CA LYS A 2 -19.16 2.89 3.57
C LYS A 2 -17.82 2.41 3.03
N VAL A 3 -16.74 2.85 3.65
CA VAL A 3 -15.37 2.49 3.26
C VAL A 3 -14.69 1.82 4.44
N ILE A 4 -14.04 0.71 4.20
CA ILE A 4 -13.18 0.04 5.19
C ILE A 4 -11.74 0.19 4.72
N VAL A 5 -10.94 0.85 5.54
CA VAL A 5 -9.52 1.07 5.26
C VAL A 5 -8.72 0.19 6.22
N PHE A 6 -7.77 -0.56 5.70
CA PHE A 6 -6.93 -1.43 6.53
C PHE A 6 -5.49 -1.48 6.02
N ASP A 7 -4.59 -1.80 6.95
CA ASP A 7 -3.18 -1.98 6.66
C ASP A 7 -2.91 -3.39 6.13
N LEU A 8 -1.74 -3.60 5.57
CA LEU A 8 -1.30 -4.91 5.09
C LEU A 8 -0.54 -5.68 6.15
N ASP A 9 0.67 -5.24 6.46
CA ASP A 9 1.57 -5.99 7.33
C ASP A 9 1.05 -6.08 8.77
N GLY A 10 0.87 -7.29 9.25
CA GLY A 10 0.35 -7.56 10.59
C GLY A 10 -1.16 -7.40 10.73
N THR A 11 -1.86 -7.00 9.66
CA THR A 11 -3.32 -6.85 9.65
C THR A 11 -3.95 -7.81 8.67
N LEU A 12 -3.67 -7.66 7.39
CA LEU A 12 -4.16 -8.58 6.36
C LEU A 12 -3.13 -9.68 6.06
N LEU A 13 -1.85 -9.34 6.10
CA LEU A 13 -0.76 -10.25 5.78
C LEU A 13 0.09 -10.57 7.00
N ASP A 14 0.50 -11.83 7.11
CA ASP A 14 1.48 -12.27 8.09
C ASP A 14 2.92 -12.00 7.60
N THR A 15 3.92 -12.43 8.37
CA THR A 15 5.33 -12.23 8.04
C THR A 15 5.80 -12.98 6.80
N LYS A 16 5.00 -13.93 6.31
CA LYS A 16 5.28 -14.70 5.09
C LYS A 16 4.49 -14.18 3.88
N ASN A 17 3.85 -13.03 4.01
CA ASN A 17 2.97 -12.45 2.98
C ASN A 17 1.77 -13.33 2.65
N GLU A 18 1.30 -14.10 3.63
CA GLU A 18 0.09 -14.90 3.49
C GLU A 18 -1.07 -14.21 4.19
N ILE A 19 -2.27 -14.42 3.67
CA ILE A 19 -3.49 -13.84 4.24
C ILE A 19 -3.76 -14.42 5.63
N ILE A 20 -3.84 -13.56 6.63
CA ILE A 20 -4.21 -13.96 7.98
C ILE A 20 -5.66 -14.45 7.99
N GLY A 21 -5.88 -15.68 8.44
CA GLY A 21 -7.19 -16.31 8.40
C GLY A 21 -7.53 -17.00 7.08
N GLY A 22 -6.68 -16.91 6.07
CA GLY A 22 -6.80 -17.64 4.81
C GLY A 22 -8.11 -17.40 4.07
N GLU A 23 -8.74 -18.48 3.61
CA GLU A 23 -9.97 -18.43 2.81
C GLU A 23 -11.13 -17.76 3.55
N LYS A 24 -11.19 -17.87 4.86
CA LYS A 24 -12.25 -17.24 5.66
C LYS A 24 -12.16 -15.72 5.56
N THR A 25 -10.97 -15.18 5.63
CA THR A 25 -10.74 -13.73 5.48
C THR A 25 -11.08 -13.27 4.06
N LEU A 26 -10.64 -14.00 3.05
CA LEU A 26 -10.94 -13.67 1.66
C LEU A 26 -12.44 -13.68 1.39
N SER A 27 -13.14 -14.66 1.93
CA SER A 27 -14.60 -14.75 1.81
C SER A 27 -15.29 -13.56 2.47
N LEU A 28 -14.85 -13.15 3.66
CA LEU A 28 -15.39 -11.98 4.35
C LEU A 28 -15.18 -10.69 3.57
N LEU A 29 -13.99 -10.49 3.02
CA LEU A 29 -13.70 -9.31 2.21
C LEU A 29 -14.62 -9.24 0.99
N ASN A 30 -14.82 -10.36 0.33
CA ASN A 30 -15.72 -10.44 -0.80
C ASN A 30 -17.17 -10.12 -0.41
N ASP A 31 -17.65 -10.67 0.72
CA ASP A 31 -18.98 -10.42 1.23
C ASP A 31 -19.22 -8.94 1.50
N TYR A 32 -18.25 -8.25 2.09
CA TYR A 32 -18.33 -6.82 2.33
C TYR A 32 -18.41 -6.02 1.04
N GLN A 33 -17.61 -6.38 0.03
CA GLN A 33 -17.66 -5.73 -1.27
C GLN A 33 -19.03 -5.93 -1.95
N GLU A 34 -19.57 -7.14 -1.90
CA GLU A 34 -20.89 -7.43 -2.43
C GLU A 34 -22.01 -6.69 -1.70
N SER A 35 -21.79 -6.40 -0.42
CA SER A 35 -22.74 -5.62 0.38
C SER A 35 -22.66 -4.10 0.16
N GLY A 36 -21.82 -3.65 -0.75
CA GLY A 36 -21.68 -2.24 -1.10
C GLY A 36 -20.60 -1.48 -0.35
N TYR A 37 -19.79 -2.16 0.46
CA TYR A 37 -18.63 -1.54 1.08
C TYR A 37 -17.51 -1.37 0.07
N ARG A 38 -16.81 -0.25 0.14
CA ARG A 38 -15.53 -0.10 -0.56
C ARG A 38 -14.41 -0.47 0.38
N LEU A 39 -13.44 -1.21 -0.14
CA LEU A 39 -12.24 -1.57 0.59
C LEU A 39 -11.07 -0.75 0.08
N ALA A 40 -10.24 -0.28 1.00
CA ALA A 40 -9.04 0.48 0.67
C ALA A 40 -7.87 -0.03 1.50
N ILE A 41 -6.70 -0.05 0.88
CA ILE A 41 -5.47 -0.47 1.55
C ILE A 41 -4.63 0.78 1.85
N CYS A 42 -4.13 0.88 3.07
CA CYS A 42 -3.24 1.97 3.49
C CYS A 42 -1.97 1.36 4.06
N THR A 43 -0.83 1.60 3.42
CA THR A 43 0.42 0.92 3.76
C THR A 43 1.65 1.76 3.47
N GLY A 44 2.75 1.43 4.15
CA GLY A 44 4.07 1.96 3.82
C GLY A 44 4.73 1.27 2.63
N ARG A 45 4.18 0.14 2.17
CA ARG A 45 4.76 -0.60 1.04
C ARG A 45 4.66 0.19 -0.26
N LEU A 46 5.50 -0.22 -1.23
CA LEU A 46 5.47 0.36 -2.58
C LEU A 46 4.15 0.02 -3.28
N ASP A 47 3.72 0.91 -4.15
CA ASP A 47 2.44 0.75 -4.83
C ASP A 47 2.38 -0.54 -5.66
N HIS A 48 3.46 -0.90 -6.36
CA HIS A 48 3.48 -2.14 -7.14
C HIS A 48 3.38 -3.40 -6.28
N ASP A 49 3.79 -3.35 -5.00
CA ASP A 49 3.63 -4.48 -4.08
C ASP A 49 2.16 -4.75 -3.81
N ILE A 50 1.36 -3.69 -3.67
CA ILE A 50 -0.09 -3.82 -3.47
C ILE A 50 -0.74 -4.41 -4.71
N VAL A 51 -0.33 -3.95 -5.88
CA VAL A 51 -0.84 -4.48 -7.15
C VAL A 51 -0.56 -5.98 -7.25
N ALA A 52 0.64 -6.41 -6.87
CA ALA A 52 1.03 -7.82 -6.89
C ALA A 52 0.19 -8.67 -5.92
N ILE A 53 0.00 -8.18 -4.69
CA ILE A 53 -0.81 -8.86 -3.67
C ILE A 53 -2.26 -8.97 -4.10
N ASN A 54 -2.80 -7.88 -4.62
CA ASN A 54 -4.17 -7.81 -5.11
C ASN A 54 -4.41 -8.85 -6.21
N ARG A 55 -3.45 -9.00 -7.10
CA ARG A 55 -3.50 -9.98 -8.19
C ARG A 55 -3.37 -11.40 -7.67
N LYS A 56 -2.44 -11.63 -6.76
CA LYS A 56 -2.15 -12.97 -6.21
C LYS A 56 -3.38 -13.56 -5.52
N TYR A 57 -4.11 -12.75 -4.75
CA TYR A 57 -5.24 -13.21 -3.96
C TYR A 57 -6.60 -12.83 -4.55
N HIS A 58 -6.63 -12.23 -5.72
CA HIS A 58 -7.86 -11.80 -6.41
C HIS A 58 -8.75 -10.92 -5.53
N LEU A 59 -8.15 -9.95 -4.83
CA LEU A 59 -8.87 -9.12 -3.88
C LEU A 59 -9.83 -8.12 -4.53
N GLY A 60 -9.51 -7.64 -5.70
CA GLY A 60 -10.35 -6.66 -6.40
C GLY A 60 -10.37 -5.29 -5.72
N ILE A 61 -9.39 -4.98 -4.90
CA ILE A 61 -9.33 -3.71 -4.17
C ILE A 61 -8.62 -2.69 -5.03
N THR A 62 -9.32 -1.63 -5.41
CA THR A 62 -8.79 -0.61 -6.33
C THR A 62 -8.30 0.65 -5.61
N GLU A 63 -8.85 0.97 -4.45
CA GLU A 63 -8.44 2.14 -3.69
C GLU A 63 -7.25 1.79 -2.79
N ARG A 64 -6.18 2.60 -2.88
CA ARG A 64 -5.01 2.36 -2.06
C ARG A 64 -4.23 3.63 -1.76
N ILE A 65 -3.68 3.67 -0.58
CA ILE A 65 -2.74 4.69 -0.12
C ILE A 65 -1.44 3.94 0.17
N SER A 66 -0.42 4.18 -0.64
CA SER A 66 0.85 3.47 -0.55
C SER A 66 2.00 4.42 -0.26
N GLN A 67 3.15 3.86 0.04
CA GLN A 67 4.38 4.63 0.30
C GLN A 67 4.16 5.73 1.35
N ASN A 68 3.44 5.37 2.43
CA ASN A 68 3.11 6.26 3.55
C ASN A 68 2.35 7.52 3.13
N GLY A 69 1.50 7.41 2.12
CA GLY A 69 0.69 8.53 1.64
C GLY A 69 1.27 9.27 0.46
N ALA A 70 2.48 8.92 0.02
CA ALA A 70 3.09 9.56 -1.15
C ALA A 70 2.36 9.21 -2.44
N VAL A 71 1.70 8.06 -2.48
CA VAL A 71 0.95 7.60 -3.65
C VAL A 71 -0.47 7.28 -3.23
N ILE A 72 -1.44 7.88 -3.90
CA ILE A 72 -2.86 7.64 -3.66
C ILE A 72 -3.51 7.25 -4.99
N TYR A 73 -4.12 6.07 -5.02
CA TYR A 73 -4.90 5.61 -6.16
C TYR A 73 -6.37 5.54 -5.76
N GLN A 74 -7.18 6.33 -6.45
CA GLN A 74 -8.61 6.40 -6.19
C GLN A 74 -9.37 6.39 -7.51
N GLY A 75 -10.28 5.42 -7.66
CA GLY A 75 -10.95 5.21 -8.92
C GLY A 75 -9.95 4.85 -10.01
N ASN A 76 -9.79 5.71 -11.00
CA ASN A 76 -8.84 5.52 -12.10
C ASN A 76 -7.70 6.54 -12.06
N GLN A 77 -7.57 7.28 -10.96
CA GLN A 77 -6.57 8.34 -10.84
C GLN A 77 -5.47 7.97 -9.87
N LEU A 78 -4.24 8.11 -10.33
CA LEU A 78 -3.05 7.99 -9.50
C LEU A 78 -2.53 9.39 -9.20
N ASN A 79 -2.42 9.71 -7.91
CA ASN A 79 -1.82 10.95 -7.45
C ASN A 79 -0.57 10.63 -6.66
N ALA A 80 0.52 11.30 -6.97
CA ALA A 80 1.79 11.09 -6.30
C ALA A 80 2.38 12.42 -5.85
N ALA A 81 2.84 12.45 -4.59
CA ALA A 81 3.60 13.57 -4.06
C ALA A 81 5.07 13.16 -4.04
N LEU A 82 5.86 13.78 -4.89
CA LEU A 82 7.27 13.48 -5.04
C LEU A 82 8.12 14.55 -4.37
N LEU A 83 9.21 14.15 -3.74
CA LEU A 83 10.22 15.08 -3.29
C LEU A 83 10.94 15.67 -4.50
N ASP A 84 11.23 16.97 -4.43
CA ASP A 84 12.14 17.58 -5.38
C ASP A 84 13.49 16.86 -5.33
N LYS A 85 14.08 16.61 -6.50
CA LYS A 85 15.32 15.88 -6.59
C LYS A 85 16.44 16.52 -5.77
N ARG A 86 16.51 17.84 -5.78
CA ARG A 86 17.51 18.60 -5.02
C ARG A 86 17.34 18.37 -3.52
N ASP A 87 16.11 18.42 -3.04
CA ASP A 87 15.82 18.19 -1.63
C ASP A 87 16.14 16.76 -1.24
N ALA A 88 15.77 15.79 -2.06
CA ALA A 88 16.06 14.37 -1.81
C ALA A 88 17.57 14.13 -1.73
N MET A 89 18.35 14.70 -2.63
CA MET A 89 19.82 14.57 -2.63
C MET A 89 20.44 15.27 -1.43
N GLY A 90 19.90 16.43 -1.03
CA GLY A 90 20.35 17.13 0.18
C GLY A 90 20.14 16.32 1.44
N ILE A 91 18.98 15.68 1.57
CA ILE A 91 18.68 14.79 2.69
C ILE A 91 19.62 13.58 2.68
N TYR A 92 19.81 12.97 1.52
CA TYR A 92 20.71 11.84 1.37
C TYR A 92 22.14 12.20 1.79
N ASP A 93 22.66 13.34 1.32
CA ASP A 93 24.01 13.79 1.64
C ASP A 93 24.20 14.04 3.13
N LEU A 94 23.16 14.53 3.80
CA LEU A 94 23.17 14.69 5.26
C LEU A 94 23.18 13.34 5.97
N LEU A 95 22.33 12.41 5.54
CA LEU A 95 22.17 11.12 6.20
C LEU A 95 23.34 10.16 6.00
N LYS A 96 24.08 10.27 4.91
CA LYS A 96 25.20 9.37 4.63
C LYS A 96 26.35 9.48 5.65
N GLU A 97 26.40 10.57 6.43
CA GLU A 97 27.36 10.73 7.53
C GLU A 97 26.99 9.93 8.76
N TYR A 98 25.79 9.39 8.80
CA TYR A 98 25.30 8.59 9.93
C TYR A 98 25.24 7.11 9.52
N ASN A 99 25.30 6.23 10.51
CA ASN A 99 25.20 4.80 10.27
C ASN A 99 23.72 4.40 10.17
N VAL A 100 23.07 4.83 9.09
CA VAL A 100 21.66 4.57 8.82
C VAL A 100 21.49 4.03 7.41
N ARG A 101 20.49 3.17 7.24
CA ARG A 101 20.09 2.69 5.92
C ARG A 101 19.12 3.69 5.30
N VAL A 102 19.37 4.07 4.06
CA VAL A 102 18.51 4.99 3.32
C VAL A 102 17.96 4.28 2.10
N GLU A 103 16.66 4.36 1.92
CA GLU A 103 15.99 3.88 0.71
C GLU A 103 15.31 5.03 0.00
N MET A 104 15.51 5.09 -1.31
CA MET A 104 14.80 6.01 -2.18
C MET A 104 13.93 5.19 -3.13
N ASN A 105 12.65 5.50 -3.16
CA ASN A 105 11.70 4.76 -3.96
C ASN A 105 11.08 5.64 -5.03
N THR A 106 10.81 5.06 -6.18
CA THR A 106 10.09 5.71 -7.27
C THR A 106 8.65 5.23 -7.30
N VAL A 107 7.81 5.93 -8.07
CA VAL A 107 6.39 5.56 -8.21
C VAL A 107 6.20 4.44 -9.22
N SER A 108 7.10 4.31 -10.16
CA SER A 108 7.00 3.32 -11.24
C SER A 108 7.51 1.94 -10.86
#